data_60b561fd6d3f7f58929f1a5c21e33d34
#
_entry.id   60b561fd6d3f7f58929f1a5c21e33d34
#
_cell.length_a   1.000
_cell.length_b   1.000
_cell.length_c   1.000
_cell.angle_alpha   90.00
_cell.angle_beta   90.00
_cell.angle_gamma   90.00
#
_symmetry.space_group_name_H-M   'P 1'
#
loop_
_entity.id
_entity.type
_entity.pdbx_description
1 polymer ?
#
loop_
_entity_poly.entity_id
_entity_poly.type
_entity_poly.pdbx_seq_one_letter_code
_entity_poly.pdbx_strand_id
1 'polypeptide(L)'
;GTGLPALKAFSAGIIAVVLWAFVAWIFGIPTSESHGLLAAVSGAAVAYAVKNGASPIAAIDGKAWVAVGIGLAVSTLPAYLAAKACALITGRIDKNSIKPHGTFYRNSQITLAAIGAYLHGAQDGQKFVGMFIMLRTMTAYQAASDKKALIPAALTAVIMTLGTLMGGTRIIKHTGSDMVTLD
;
A
#
# COMPACT_ATOMS: atom_id res chain seq x y z
N GLY A 1 11.99 -10.73 28.45
CA GLY A 1 11.50 -11.85 27.62
C GLY A 1 10.37 -11.53 26.67
N THR A 2 10.24 -10.28 26.16
CA THR A 2 9.12 -9.89 25.29
C THR A 2 9.38 -10.13 23.78
N GLY A 3 10.60 -10.49 23.41
CA GLY A 3 10.99 -10.57 22.01
C GLY A 3 10.37 -11.75 21.23
N LEU A 4 10.46 -12.96 21.74
CA LEU A 4 10.04 -14.16 21.00
C LEU A 4 8.53 -14.26 20.75
N PRO A 5 7.64 -13.96 21.72
CA PRO A 5 6.20 -13.94 21.48
C PRO A 5 5.76 -12.88 20.47
N ALA A 6 6.30 -11.67 20.58
CA ALA A 6 6.03 -10.58 19.65
C ALA A 6 6.52 -10.93 18.24
N LEU A 7 7.70 -11.53 18.12
CA LEU A 7 8.24 -12.00 16.85
C LEU A 7 7.35 -13.06 16.18
N LYS A 8 6.85 -14.03 16.97
CA LYS A 8 5.92 -15.05 16.46
C LYS A 8 4.61 -14.45 15.94
N ALA A 9 4.00 -13.54 16.70
CA ALA A 9 2.79 -12.84 16.30
C ALA A 9 3.03 -12.00 15.02
N PHE A 10 4.12 -11.24 14.99
CA PHE A 10 4.50 -10.46 13.82
C PHE A 10 4.72 -11.34 12.57
N SER A 11 5.46 -12.44 12.71
CA SER A 11 5.71 -13.38 11.60
C SER A 11 4.41 -14.00 11.10
N ALA A 12 3.48 -14.36 11.98
CA ALA A 12 2.16 -14.87 11.60
C ALA A 12 1.35 -13.81 10.83
N GLY A 13 1.40 -12.55 11.25
CA GLY A 13 0.78 -11.43 10.53
C GLY A 13 1.37 -11.24 9.12
N ILE A 14 2.69 -11.31 8.99
CA ILE A 14 3.35 -11.21 7.67
C ILE A 14 2.94 -12.37 6.75
N ILE A 15 2.90 -13.59 7.25
CA ILE A 15 2.43 -14.76 6.48
C ILE A 15 0.96 -14.55 6.04
N ALA A 16 0.11 -14.08 6.94
CA ALA A 16 -1.30 -13.84 6.63
C ALA A 16 -1.50 -12.79 5.54
N VAL A 17 -0.77 -11.67 5.57
CA VAL A 17 -0.88 -10.63 4.54
C VAL A 17 -0.33 -11.11 3.19
N VAL A 18 0.74 -11.91 3.18
CA VAL A 18 1.28 -12.51 1.94
C VAL A 18 0.26 -13.48 1.32
N LEU A 19 -0.35 -14.34 2.12
CA LEU A 19 -1.40 -15.25 1.65
C LEU A 19 -2.61 -14.49 1.11
N TRP A 20 -3.05 -13.43 1.80
CA TRP A 20 -4.11 -12.56 1.32
C TRP A 20 -3.77 -11.88 0.00
N ALA A 21 -2.56 -11.30 -0.11
CA ALA A 21 -2.10 -10.68 -1.34
C ALA A 21 -2.06 -11.65 -2.52
N PHE A 22 -1.63 -12.88 -2.26
CA PHE A 22 -1.59 -13.94 -3.28
C PHE A 22 -3.00 -14.33 -3.75
N VAL A 23 -3.94 -14.50 -2.81
CA VAL A 23 -5.36 -14.78 -3.14
C VAL A 23 -5.96 -13.63 -3.94
N ALA A 24 -5.77 -12.39 -3.49
CA ALA A 24 -6.26 -11.22 -4.19
C ALA A 24 -5.67 -11.10 -5.61
N TRP A 25 -4.38 -11.42 -5.79
CA TRP A 25 -3.76 -11.45 -7.10
C TRP A 25 -4.35 -12.52 -8.03
N ILE A 26 -4.63 -13.73 -7.51
CA ILE A 26 -5.27 -14.81 -8.29
C ILE A 26 -6.63 -14.35 -8.83
N PHE A 27 -7.43 -13.69 -8.00
CA PHE A 27 -8.78 -13.24 -8.36
C PHE A 27 -8.81 -11.85 -9.03
N GLY A 28 -7.66 -11.17 -9.17
CA GLY A 28 -7.59 -9.82 -9.73
C GLY A 28 -8.24 -8.75 -8.85
N ILE A 29 -8.35 -9.00 -7.53
CA ILE A 29 -9.00 -8.06 -6.59
C ILE A 29 -7.99 -6.96 -6.22
N PRO A 30 -8.30 -5.67 -6.48
CA PRO A 30 -7.46 -4.58 -6.02
C PRO A 30 -7.52 -4.48 -4.50
N THR A 31 -6.37 -4.57 -3.83
CA THR A 31 -6.28 -4.51 -2.38
C THR A 31 -5.28 -3.45 -1.93
N SER A 32 -5.52 -2.90 -0.74
CA SER A 32 -4.56 -2.00 -0.09
C SER A 32 -3.61 -2.82 0.78
N GLU A 33 -2.34 -2.82 0.44
CA GLU A 33 -1.31 -3.52 1.21
C GLU A 33 -1.18 -2.98 2.64
N SER A 34 -1.34 -1.66 2.83
CA SER A 34 -1.29 -1.04 4.15
C SER A 34 -2.40 -1.53 5.07
N HIS A 35 -3.63 -1.56 4.55
CA HIS A 35 -4.77 -2.03 5.33
C HIS A 35 -4.68 -3.53 5.59
N GLY A 36 -4.23 -4.31 4.59
CA GLY A 36 -3.97 -5.73 4.73
C GLY A 36 -2.92 -6.03 5.80
N LEU A 37 -1.82 -5.29 5.80
CA LEU A 37 -0.76 -5.44 6.79
C LEU A 37 -1.25 -5.10 8.21
N LEU A 38 -1.94 -3.95 8.37
CA LEU A 38 -2.49 -3.55 9.67
C LEU A 38 -3.49 -4.57 10.20
N ALA A 39 -4.39 -5.05 9.36
CA ALA A 39 -5.37 -6.07 9.72
C ALA A 39 -4.71 -7.39 10.10
N ALA A 40 -3.71 -7.84 9.33
CA ALA A 40 -3.01 -9.10 9.58
C ALA A 40 -2.22 -9.07 10.88
N VAL A 41 -1.49 -7.97 11.16
CA VAL A 41 -0.73 -7.81 12.40
C VAL A 41 -1.67 -7.68 13.59
N SER A 42 -2.76 -6.90 13.46
CA SER A 42 -3.79 -6.79 14.51
C SER A 42 -4.46 -8.15 14.78
N GLY A 43 -4.82 -8.89 13.75
CA GLY A 43 -5.40 -10.22 13.89
C GLY A 43 -4.46 -11.21 14.57
N ALA A 44 -3.19 -11.19 14.23
CA ALA A 44 -2.17 -12.02 14.88
C ALA A 44 -1.99 -11.65 16.38
N ALA A 45 -2.01 -10.36 16.70
CA ALA A 45 -1.95 -9.88 18.08
C ALA A 45 -3.19 -10.31 18.90
N VAL A 46 -4.38 -10.22 18.30
CA VAL A 46 -5.64 -10.70 18.90
C VAL A 46 -5.58 -12.21 19.15
N ALA A 47 -5.19 -13.00 18.16
CA ALA A 47 -5.07 -14.45 18.29
C ALA A 47 -4.08 -14.84 19.40
N TYR A 48 -2.97 -14.12 19.49
CA TYR A 48 -1.98 -14.31 20.55
C TYR A 48 -2.56 -13.95 21.93
N ALA A 49 -3.28 -12.84 22.06
CA ALA A 49 -3.93 -12.42 23.29
C ALA A 49 -4.96 -13.46 23.77
N VAL A 50 -5.84 -13.91 22.89
CA VAL A 50 -6.84 -14.95 23.18
C VAL A 50 -6.18 -16.24 23.68
N LYS A 51 -5.14 -16.70 22.98
CA LYS A 51 -4.39 -17.90 23.35
C LYS A 51 -3.80 -17.82 24.76
N ASN A 52 -3.45 -16.63 25.21
CA ASN A 52 -2.85 -16.40 26.54
C ASN A 52 -3.86 -15.91 27.60
N GLY A 53 -5.16 -16.00 27.33
CA GLY A 53 -6.22 -15.57 28.24
C GLY A 53 -6.32 -14.07 28.47
N ALA A 54 -5.72 -13.26 27.56
CA ALA A 54 -5.79 -11.80 27.62
C ALA A 54 -6.95 -11.26 26.77
N SER A 55 -7.36 -10.02 27.05
CA SER A 55 -8.45 -9.37 26.31
C SER A 55 -8.08 -9.14 24.84
N PRO A 56 -8.90 -9.59 23.88
CA PRO A 56 -8.70 -9.34 22.45
C PRO A 56 -8.64 -7.85 22.11
N ILE A 57 -9.49 -7.05 22.76
CA ILE A 57 -9.60 -5.60 22.49
C ILE A 57 -8.33 -4.87 22.94
N ALA A 58 -7.74 -5.29 24.05
CA ALA A 58 -6.49 -4.69 24.56
C ALA A 58 -5.28 -4.95 23.65
N ALA A 59 -5.37 -5.94 22.75
CA ALA A 59 -4.32 -6.25 21.78
C ALA A 59 -4.37 -5.36 20.53
N ILE A 60 -5.44 -4.58 20.36
CA ILE A 60 -5.63 -3.72 19.18
C ILE A 60 -5.23 -2.28 19.54
N ASP A 61 -4.36 -1.69 18.75
CA ASP A 61 -4.09 -0.24 18.83
C ASP A 61 -5.23 0.55 18.17
N GLY A 62 -6.22 0.95 18.98
CA GLY A 62 -7.35 1.75 18.51
C GLY A 62 -6.94 3.08 17.89
N LYS A 63 -5.84 3.70 18.33
CA LYS A 63 -5.35 4.96 17.75
C LYS A 63 -4.86 4.76 16.32
N ALA A 64 -4.16 3.66 16.05
CA ALA A 64 -3.72 3.32 14.70
C ALA A 64 -4.92 3.12 13.75
N TRP A 65 -5.97 2.42 14.19
CA TRP A 65 -7.18 2.21 13.41
C TRP A 65 -7.98 3.50 13.17
N VAL A 66 -8.09 4.37 14.17
CA VAL A 66 -8.70 5.69 14.01
C VAL A 66 -7.91 6.55 13.02
N ALA A 67 -6.58 6.55 13.11
CA ALA A 67 -5.73 7.28 12.16
C ALA A 67 -5.92 6.78 10.71
N VAL A 68 -6.06 5.48 10.51
CA VAL A 68 -6.37 4.89 9.19
C VAL A 68 -7.74 5.36 8.69
N GLY A 69 -8.77 5.32 9.55
CA GLY A 69 -10.13 5.79 9.20
C GLY A 69 -10.15 7.27 8.81
N ILE A 70 -9.49 8.12 9.59
CA ILE A 70 -9.33 9.55 9.28
C ILE A 70 -8.54 9.73 7.98
N GLY A 71 -7.43 9.00 7.81
CA GLY A 71 -6.61 9.07 6.59
C GLY A 71 -7.39 8.72 5.33
N LEU A 72 -8.25 7.70 5.38
CA LEU A 72 -9.14 7.32 4.29
C LEU A 72 -10.11 8.46 3.95
N ALA A 73 -10.78 9.03 4.94
CA ALA A 73 -11.74 10.12 4.72
C ALA A 73 -11.05 11.38 4.15
N VAL A 74 -9.91 11.76 4.76
CA VAL A 74 -9.15 12.95 4.35
C VAL A 74 -8.49 12.79 2.99
N SER A 75 -8.06 11.60 2.60
CA SER A 75 -7.44 11.37 1.28
C SER A 75 -8.47 11.25 0.16
N THR A 76 -9.57 10.56 0.40
CA THR A 76 -10.56 10.25 -0.63
C THR A 76 -11.33 11.48 -1.09
N LEU A 77 -11.79 12.30 -0.15
CA LEU A 77 -12.61 13.47 -0.49
C LEU A 77 -11.85 14.53 -1.29
N PRO A 78 -10.66 15.00 -0.89
CA PRO A 78 -9.87 15.92 -1.71
C PRO A 78 -9.47 15.34 -3.07
N ALA A 79 -9.13 14.05 -3.13
CA ALA A 79 -8.80 13.39 -4.39
C ALA A 79 -9.99 13.41 -5.37
N TYR A 80 -11.20 13.10 -4.89
CA TYR A 80 -12.43 13.18 -5.68
C TYR A 80 -12.70 14.61 -6.18
N LEU A 81 -12.59 15.60 -5.29
CA LEU A 81 -12.81 17.00 -5.66
C LEU A 81 -11.79 17.49 -6.67
N ALA A 82 -10.51 17.14 -6.51
CA ALA A 82 -9.46 17.46 -7.45
C ALA A 82 -9.69 16.82 -8.82
N ALA A 83 -10.03 15.53 -8.86
CA ALA A 83 -10.34 14.82 -10.10
C ALA A 83 -11.54 15.46 -10.82
N LYS A 84 -12.62 15.78 -10.09
CA LYS A 84 -13.79 16.49 -10.63
C LYS A 84 -13.44 17.87 -11.18
N ALA A 85 -12.62 18.65 -10.46
CA ALA A 85 -12.16 19.95 -10.93
C ALA A 85 -11.31 19.83 -12.21
N CYS A 86 -10.39 18.88 -12.26
CA CYS A 86 -9.61 18.61 -13.46
C CYS A 86 -10.51 18.23 -14.66
N ALA A 87 -11.48 17.33 -14.47
CA ALA A 87 -12.41 16.94 -15.51
C ALA A 87 -13.25 18.12 -16.03
N LEU A 88 -13.70 19.02 -15.16
CA LEU A 88 -14.44 20.21 -15.55
C LEU A 88 -13.57 21.21 -16.32
N ILE A 89 -12.32 21.39 -15.91
CA ILE A 89 -11.36 22.28 -16.57
C ILE A 89 -11.02 21.76 -17.96
N THR A 90 -10.65 20.51 -18.07
CA THR A 90 -10.30 19.87 -19.35
C THR A 90 -11.49 19.87 -20.31
N GLY A 91 -12.70 19.56 -19.85
CA GLY A 91 -13.90 19.62 -20.68
C GLY A 91 -14.25 21.03 -21.15
N ARG A 92 -13.95 22.09 -20.39
CA ARG A 92 -14.10 23.48 -20.86
C ARG A 92 -13.06 23.87 -21.92
N ILE A 93 -11.82 23.44 -21.74
CA ILE A 93 -10.73 23.70 -22.68
C ILE A 93 -11.05 23.03 -24.02
N ASP A 94 -11.48 21.77 -24.02
CA ASP A 94 -11.80 21.04 -25.24
C ASP A 94 -13.00 21.63 -26.00
N LYS A 95 -14.05 22.04 -25.31
CA LYS A 95 -15.21 22.69 -25.94
C LYS A 95 -14.88 23.97 -26.66
N ASN A 96 -13.86 24.69 -26.18
CA ASN A 96 -13.44 25.98 -26.75
C ASN A 96 -12.29 25.84 -27.77
N SER A 97 -11.82 24.63 -28.03
CA SER A 97 -10.66 24.39 -28.90
C SER A 97 -11.07 23.94 -30.28
N ILE A 98 -10.52 24.60 -31.29
CA ILE A 98 -10.73 24.24 -32.71
C ILE A 98 -9.87 23.03 -33.13
N LYS A 99 -8.80 22.73 -32.35
CA LYS A 99 -7.87 21.62 -32.65
C LYS A 99 -7.84 20.62 -31.48
N PRO A 100 -7.82 19.32 -31.76
CA PRO A 100 -7.70 18.30 -30.73
C PRO A 100 -6.33 18.39 -30.05
N HIS A 101 -6.32 18.44 -28.70
CA HIS A 101 -5.12 18.52 -27.88
C HIS A 101 -4.56 17.13 -27.49
N GLY A 102 -4.79 16.11 -28.34
CA GLY A 102 -4.48 14.72 -28.05
C GLY A 102 -3.03 14.45 -27.61
N THR A 103 -2.05 15.13 -28.25
CA THR A 103 -0.63 14.99 -27.86
C THR A 103 -0.36 15.58 -26.48
N PHE A 104 -0.96 16.72 -26.16
CA PHE A 104 -0.82 17.34 -24.83
C PHE A 104 -1.40 16.43 -23.75
N TYR A 105 -2.62 15.92 -23.92
CA TYR A 105 -3.25 15.02 -22.95
C TYR A 105 -2.48 13.73 -22.78
N ARG A 106 -2.01 13.12 -23.86
CA ARG A 106 -1.19 11.91 -23.80
C ARG A 106 0.11 12.15 -23.01
N ASN A 107 0.82 13.22 -23.29
CA ASN A 107 2.06 13.52 -22.58
C ASN A 107 1.81 13.84 -21.11
N SER A 108 0.73 14.56 -20.79
CA SER A 108 0.32 14.84 -19.41
C SER A 108 -0.02 13.55 -18.66
N GLN A 109 -0.76 12.62 -19.29
CA GLN A 109 -1.07 11.32 -18.70
C GLN A 109 0.21 10.50 -18.41
N ILE A 110 1.15 10.45 -19.33
CA ILE A 110 2.43 9.74 -19.14
C ILE A 110 3.22 10.36 -17.99
N THR A 111 3.30 11.69 -17.93
CA THR A 111 4.02 12.38 -16.86
C THR A 111 3.37 12.17 -15.51
N LEU A 112 2.04 12.30 -15.42
CA LEU A 112 1.30 12.08 -14.18
C LEU A 112 1.36 10.62 -13.74
N ALA A 113 1.32 9.67 -14.66
CA ALA A 113 1.50 8.25 -14.36
C ALA A 113 2.89 7.96 -13.79
N ALA A 114 3.94 8.56 -14.36
CA ALA A 114 5.31 8.43 -13.85
C ALA A 114 5.47 9.01 -12.42
N ILE A 115 4.90 10.21 -12.18
CA ILE A 115 4.89 10.83 -10.86
C ILE A 115 4.09 9.97 -9.86
N GLY A 116 2.91 9.49 -10.27
CA GLY A 116 2.08 8.61 -9.45
C GLY A 116 2.80 7.31 -9.09
N ALA A 117 3.46 6.67 -10.04
CA ALA A 117 4.26 5.46 -9.81
C ALA A 117 5.41 5.72 -8.84
N TYR A 118 6.11 6.84 -8.98
CA TYR A 118 7.19 7.23 -8.05
C TYR A 118 6.68 7.43 -6.62
N LEU A 119 5.59 8.19 -6.45
CA LEU A 119 4.99 8.46 -5.14
C LEU A 119 4.46 7.17 -4.49
N HIS A 120 3.81 6.31 -5.28
CA HIS A 120 3.33 5.02 -4.82
C HIS A 120 4.48 4.11 -4.35
N GLY A 121 5.53 3.98 -5.17
CA GLY A 121 6.71 3.19 -4.82
C GLY A 121 7.45 3.73 -3.59
N ALA A 122 7.56 5.05 -3.44
CA ALA A 122 8.14 5.67 -2.25
C ALA A 122 7.33 5.39 -0.98
N GLN A 123 6.00 5.49 -1.06
CA GLN A 123 5.08 5.22 0.04
C GLN A 123 5.13 3.74 0.48
N ASP A 124 5.10 2.82 -0.47
CA ASP A 124 5.12 1.39 -0.17
C ASP A 124 6.52 0.95 0.30
N GLY A 125 7.59 1.49 -0.28
CA GLY A 125 8.96 1.23 0.18
C GLY A 125 9.16 1.58 1.65
N GLN A 126 8.61 2.69 2.13
CA GLN A 126 8.70 3.09 3.54
C GLN A 126 8.08 2.06 4.49
N LYS A 127 7.00 1.39 4.09
CA LYS A 127 6.35 0.35 4.90
C LYS A 127 7.25 -0.86 5.11
N PHE A 128 7.91 -1.31 4.06
CA PHE A 128 8.85 -2.43 4.13
C PHE A 128 10.09 -2.09 4.96
N VAL A 129 10.63 -0.88 4.79
CA VAL A 129 11.72 -0.39 5.66
C VAL A 129 11.27 -0.36 7.12
N GLY A 130 10.05 0.11 7.40
CA GLY A 130 9.46 0.10 8.74
C GLY A 130 9.35 -1.32 9.33
N MET A 131 8.94 -2.31 8.53
CA MET A 131 8.90 -3.71 8.94
C MET A 131 10.29 -4.27 9.27
N PHE A 132 11.32 -3.94 8.48
CA PHE A 132 12.70 -4.33 8.80
C PHE A 132 13.20 -3.71 10.10
N ILE A 133 12.89 -2.44 10.34
CA ILE A 133 13.24 -1.76 11.60
C ILE A 133 12.52 -2.45 12.77
N MET A 134 11.23 -2.74 12.65
CA MET A 134 10.45 -3.42 13.67
C MET A 134 11.01 -4.82 13.97
N LEU A 135 11.35 -5.59 12.95
CA LEU A 135 11.97 -6.91 13.10
C LEU A 135 13.31 -6.81 13.86
N ARG A 136 14.14 -5.82 13.54
CA ARG A 136 15.41 -5.57 14.23
C ARG A 136 15.21 -5.26 15.72
N THR A 137 14.22 -4.43 16.05
CA THR A 137 13.93 -4.10 17.45
C THR A 137 13.42 -5.32 18.24
N MET A 138 12.63 -6.17 17.61
CA MET A 138 12.12 -7.40 18.23
C MET A 138 13.19 -8.47 18.45
N THR A 139 14.20 -8.54 17.59
CA THR A 139 15.28 -9.55 17.69
C THR A 139 16.47 -9.09 18.50
N ALA A 140 16.44 -7.89 19.09
CA ALA A 140 17.56 -7.26 19.77
C ALA A 140 18.86 -7.22 18.90
N TYR A 141 18.71 -7.38 17.59
CA TYR A 141 19.81 -7.31 16.64
C TYR A 141 20.18 -5.84 16.41
N GLN A 142 20.95 -5.29 17.32
CA GLN A 142 21.53 -3.96 17.18
C GLN A 142 22.68 -4.02 16.16
N ALA A 143 22.35 -4.01 14.89
CA ALA A 143 23.36 -3.79 13.88
C ALA A 143 23.73 -2.31 13.91
N ALA A 144 24.89 -2.02 14.43
CA ALA A 144 25.52 -0.71 14.34
C ALA A 144 25.60 -0.26 12.86
N SER A 145 25.25 0.99 12.60
CA SER A 145 25.46 1.75 11.36
C SER A 145 24.24 1.87 10.44
N ASP A 146 23.85 3.12 10.20
CA ASP A 146 22.81 3.54 9.23
C ASP A 146 23.03 3.04 7.80
N LYS A 147 24.29 2.77 7.42
CA LYS A 147 24.65 2.17 6.12
C LYS A 147 24.05 0.78 5.90
N LYS A 148 23.74 0.03 6.96
CA LYS A 148 23.12 -1.30 6.85
C LYS A 148 21.59 -1.25 6.63
N ALA A 149 20.94 -0.11 6.83
CA ALA A 149 19.54 0.08 6.49
C ALA A 149 19.33 0.24 4.97
N LEU A 150 20.36 0.66 4.24
CA LEU A 150 20.30 0.85 2.79
C LEU A 150 20.14 -0.47 2.03
N ILE A 151 20.75 -1.56 2.51
CA ILE A 151 20.66 -2.88 1.87
C ILE A 151 19.21 -3.42 1.87
N PRO A 152 18.49 -3.49 2.99
CA PRO A 152 17.08 -3.88 2.98
C PRO A 152 16.22 -2.97 2.10
N ALA A 153 16.46 -1.66 2.10
CA ALA A 153 15.71 -0.72 1.28
C ALA A 153 15.96 -0.97 -0.23
N ALA A 154 17.21 -1.14 -0.64
CA ALA A 154 17.55 -1.45 -2.02
C ALA A 154 16.97 -2.80 -2.47
N LEU A 155 17.07 -3.83 -1.64
CA LEU A 155 16.50 -5.16 -1.91
C LEU A 155 14.98 -5.08 -2.04
N THR A 156 14.31 -4.35 -1.17
CA THR A 156 12.86 -4.11 -1.24
C THR A 156 12.48 -3.43 -2.55
N ALA A 157 13.20 -2.37 -2.95
CA ALA A 157 12.93 -1.66 -4.19
C ALA A 157 13.04 -2.59 -5.42
N VAL A 158 14.06 -3.42 -5.48
CA VAL A 158 14.25 -4.39 -6.57
C VAL A 158 13.11 -5.42 -6.58
N ILE A 159 12.80 -6.03 -5.45
CA ILE A 159 11.75 -7.06 -5.35
C ILE A 159 10.38 -6.46 -5.69
N MET A 160 10.06 -5.27 -5.20
CA MET A 160 8.81 -4.58 -5.52
C MET A 160 8.70 -4.28 -7.01
N THR A 161 9.78 -3.77 -7.62
CA THR A 161 9.79 -3.48 -9.06
C THR A 161 9.53 -4.74 -9.88
N LEU A 162 10.22 -5.84 -9.57
CA LEU A 162 10.03 -7.11 -10.24
C LEU A 162 8.61 -7.67 -10.03
N GLY A 163 8.10 -7.61 -8.80
CA GLY A 163 6.73 -8.04 -8.47
C GLY A 163 5.67 -7.25 -9.23
N THR A 164 5.82 -5.93 -9.32
CA THR A 164 4.90 -5.06 -10.05
C THR A 164 4.93 -5.35 -11.56
N LEU A 165 6.12 -5.54 -12.13
CA LEU A 165 6.28 -5.89 -13.55
C LEU A 165 5.63 -7.23 -13.90
N MET A 166 5.74 -8.22 -13.02
CA MET A 166 5.20 -9.56 -13.25
C MET A 166 3.71 -9.67 -12.94
N GLY A 167 3.22 -9.00 -11.91
CA GLY A 167 1.88 -9.16 -11.36
C GLY A 167 0.88 -8.07 -11.68
N GLY A 168 1.35 -6.85 -11.96
CA GLY A 168 0.51 -5.66 -12.09
C GLY A 168 -0.46 -5.70 -13.27
N THR A 169 -0.06 -6.31 -14.39
CA THR A 169 -0.88 -6.37 -15.62
C THR A 169 -2.23 -7.05 -15.41
N ARG A 170 -2.30 -8.07 -14.54
CA ARG A 170 -3.54 -8.79 -14.26
C ARG A 170 -4.57 -7.91 -13.53
N ILE A 171 -4.12 -7.19 -12.51
CA ILE A 171 -4.97 -6.27 -11.74
C ILE A 171 -5.38 -5.07 -12.59
N ILE A 172 -4.44 -4.51 -13.38
CA ILE A 172 -4.71 -3.38 -14.28
C ILE A 172 -5.78 -3.76 -15.30
N LYS A 173 -5.67 -4.94 -15.92
CA LYS A 173 -6.66 -5.42 -16.89
C LYS A 173 -8.03 -5.57 -16.23
N HIS A 174 -8.12 -6.23 -15.07
CA HIS A 174 -9.38 -6.44 -14.38
C HIS A 174 -10.03 -5.12 -13.95
N THR A 175 -9.26 -4.21 -13.38
CA THR A 175 -9.77 -2.91 -12.91
C THR A 175 -10.08 -1.94 -14.04
N GLY A 176 -9.27 -1.93 -15.10
CA GLY A 176 -9.35 -0.93 -16.17
C GLY A 176 -10.25 -1.33 -17.35
N SER A 177 -10.49 -2.63 -17.58
CA SER A 177 -11.31 -3.08 -18.72
C SER A 177 -12.51 -3.91 -18.33
N ASP A 178 -12.45 -4.64 -17.22
CA ASP A 178 -13.52 -5.55 -16.83
C ASP A 178 -14.51 -4.91 -15.85
N MET A 179 -14.05 -3.94 -15.03
CA MET A 179 -14.90 -3.24 -14.04
C MET A 179 -15.44 -1.90 -14.55
N VAL A 180 -14.77 -1.25 -15.47
CA VAL A 180 -15.16 0.07 -16.00
C VAL A 180 -15.06 0.06 -17.52
N THR A 181 -16.19 0.24 -18.20
CA THR A 181 -16.20 0.57 -19.62
C THR A 181 -15.80 2.04 -19.78
N LEU A 182 -14.60 2.26 -20.27
CA LEU A 182 -14.13 3.60 -20.65
C LEU A 182 -14.61 3.87 -22.06
N ASP A 183 -15.70 4.65 -22.21
CA ASP A 183 -16.15 5.20 -23.49
C ASP A 183 -15.26 6.38 -23.92
#